data_a8879c26436b3ec20707de36d1c33b6f
#
_entry.id   a8879c26436b3ec20707de36d1c33b6f
#
_cell.length_a   1.000
_cell.length_b   1.000
_cell.length_c   1.000
_cell.angle_alpha   90.00
_cell.angle_beta   90.00
_cell.angle_gamma   90.00
#
_symmetry.space_group_name_H-M   'P 1'
#
loop_
_entity.id
_entity.type
_entity.pdbx_description
1 polymer ?
#
loop_
_entity_poly.entity_id
_entity_poly.type
_entity_poly.pdbx_seq_one_letter_code
_entity_poly.pdbx_strand_id
1 'polypeptide(L)'
;METVTIGGVGFGGNHRLALIAGPCVIESEAHTLSLAKRIKTITSRQNVPLVFKASFDKANRTSLHSFRGPGIDEGLRILDRVKHELGLPILTDIHEATQAAPVAEIADALQIPAFLSRQTDLLLAAARTGRPVNLKKGQFLAPQDMRYAIAKITASGNSQVIVTERGVTFGYNNLMVDMRAFPQLRKLGVPVVFDVTHSLQLPGGADGVSNGQAEFIVPLASAGVAAGVDGLFLEIHDSPSKAKSDGPNACPLDELEPLLQRLVRIDEVVRTTTARV
;
A
#
# COMPACT_ATOMS: atom_id res chain seq x y z
N MET A 1 12.64 -16.90 1.75
CA MET A 1 12.03 -15.55 1.83
C MET A 1 11.49 -15.37 3.24
N GLU A 2 11.82 -14.27 3.86
CA GLU A 2 11.33 -13.94 5.21
C GLU A 2 9.82 -13.68 5.18
N THR A 3 9.16 -14.00 6.29
CA THR A 3 7.75 -13.65 6.52
C THR A 3 7.69 -12.38 7.35
N VAL A 4 6.85 -11.44 6.97
CA VAL A 4 6.57 -10.22 7.73
C VAL A 4 5.13 -10.23 8.18
N THR A 5 4.87 -9.85 9.43
CA THR A 5 3.52 -9.83 10.00
C THR A 5 3.13 -8.42 10.44
N ILE A 6 1.99 -7.93 9.94
CA ILE A 6 1.40 -6.64 10.33
C ILE A 6 0.13 -6.93 11.13
N GLY A 7 0.15 -6.71 12.45
CA GLY A 7 -1.03 -6.89 13.32
C GLY A 7 -1.71 -8.27 13.17
N GLY A 8 -0.93 -9.34 12.96
CA GLY A 8 -1.42 -10.70 12.74
C GLY A 8 -1.65 -11.09 11.27
N VAL A 9 -1.57 -10.16 10.32
CA VAL A 9 -1.64 -10.44 8.88
C VAL A 9 -0.25 -10.74 8.33
N GLY A 10 -0.05 -11.98 7.86
CA GLY A 10 1.24 -12.45 7.32
C GLY A 10 1.41 -12.15 5.83
N PHE A 11 2.62 -11.73 5.45
CA PHE A 11 3.06 -11.53 4.08
C PHE A 11 4.29 -12.40 3.81
N GLY A 12 4.36 -13.02 2.65
CA GLY A 12 5.45 -13.92 2.28
C GLY A 12 5.26 -15.36 2.75
N GLY A 13 6.26 -16.21 2.57
CA GLY A 13 6.19 -17.62 2.94
C GLY A 13 4.99 -18.34 2.31
N ASN A 14 4.25 -19.09 3.13
CA ASN A 14 3.05 -19.83 2.72
C ASN A 14 1.74 -19.08 3.04
N HIS A 15 1.82 -17.79 3.45
CA HIS A 15 0.62 -17.01 3.70
C HIS A 15 -0.16 -16.76 2.41
N ARG A 16 -1.49 -16.82 2.50
CA ARG A 16 -2.39 -16.47 1.37
C ARG A 16 -2.23 -15.00 0.99
N LEU A 17 -2.72 -14.64 -0.19
CA LEU A 17 -2.75 -13.26 -0.65
C LEU A 17 -3.39 -12.36 0.40
N ALA A 18 -2.66 -11.33 0.85
CA ALA A 18 -3.17 -10.33 1.78
C ALA A 18 -3.57 -9.05 1.04
N LEU A 19 -4.46 -8.27 1.63
CA LEU A 19 -4.90 -6.98 1.11
C LEU A 19 -4.50 -5.86 2.06
N ILE A 20 -3.84 -4.85 1.54
CA ILE A 20 -3.67 -3.54 2.17
C ILE A 20 -4.67 -2.61 1.49
N ALA A 21 -5.65 -2.09 2.20
CA ALA A 21 -6.70 -1.28 1.58
C ALA A 21 -7.33 -0.24 2.50
N GLY A 22 -7.84 0.83 1.90
CA GLY A 22 -8.56 1.92 2.54
C GLY A 22 -8.63 3.14 1.63
N PRO A 23 -9.10 4.29 2.12
CA PRO A 23 -9.12 5.52 1.34
C PRO A 23 -7.69 6.05 1.13
N CYS A 24 -7.50 6.80 0.06
CA CYS A 24 -6.22 7.48 -0.20
C CYS A 24 -5.78 8.34 1.00
N VAL A 25 -6.70 9.12 1.54
CA VAL A 25 -6.51 10.03 2.67
C VAL A 25 -7.73 9.98 3.59
N ILE A 26 -7.53 10.25 4.87
CA ILE A 26 -8.62 10.44 5.83
C ILE A 26 -9.38 11.73 5.45
N GLU A 27 -10.62 11.60 5.01
CA GLU A 27 -11.47 12.74 4.62
C GLU A 27 -12.34 13.24 5.77
N SER A 28 -12.81 12.31 6.59
CA SER A 28 -13.49 12.53 7.86
C SER A 28 -13.50 11.24 8.67
N GLU A 29 -13.71 11.35 9.97
CA GLU A 29 -13.81 10.19 10.86
C GLU A 29 -14.97 9.26 10.46
N ALA A 30 -16.17 9.82 10.26
CA ALA A 30 -17.36 9.05 9.89
C ALA A 30 -17.17 8.27 8.57
N HIS A 31 -16.60 8.91 7.55
CA HIS A 31 -16.28 8.27 6.27
C HIS A 31 -15.27 7.15 6.46
N THR A 32 -14.18 7.40 7.18
CA THR A 32 -13.11 6.42 7.40
C THR A 32 -13.61 5.16 8.12
N LEU A 33 -14.37 5.32 9.21
CA LEU A 33 -14.96 4.20 9.95
C LEU A 33 -15.97 3.41 9.10
N SER A 34 -16.85 4.11 8.38
CA SER A 34 -17.84 3.48 7.51
C SER A 34 -17.18 2.66 6.40
N LEU A 35 -16.19 3.23 5.73
CA LEU A 35 -15.46 2.57 4.65
C LEU A 35 -14.65 1.38 5.17
N ALA A 36 -13.94 1.53 6.30
CA ALA A 36 -13.20 0.45 6.95
C ALA A 36 -14.10 -0.74 7.30
N LYS A 37 -15.28 -0.49 7.87
CA LYS A 37 -16.27 -1.51 8.21
C LYS A 37 -16.77 -2.26 6.96
N ARG A 38 -17.05 -1.56 5.88
CA ARG A 38 -17.52 -2.15 4.61
C ARG A 38 -16.41 -2.99 3.97
N ILE A 39 -15.18 -2.49 3.90
CA ILE A 39 -14.02 -3.24 3.38
C ILE A 39 -13.81 -4.50 4.23
N LYS A 40 -13.79 -4.39 5.57
CA LYS A 40 -13.68 -5.54 6.47
C LYS A 40 -14.75 -6.61 6.20
N THR A 41 -15.99 -6.19 6.01
CA THR A 41 -17.08 -7.11 5.72
C THR A 41 -16.84 -7.89 4.42
N ILE A 42 -16.43 -7.21 3.36
CA ILE A 42 -16.15 -7.82 2.06
C ILE A 42 -14.95 -8.78 2.15
N THR A 43 -13.85 -8.33 2.74
CA THR A 43 -12.63 -9.15 2.85
C THR A 43 -12.85 -10.39 3.72
N SER A 44 -13.64 -10.28 4.80
CA SER A 44 -14.00 -11.40 5.66
C SER A 44 -14.82 -12.46 4.92
N ARG A 45 -15.78 -12.05 4.08
CA ARG A 45 -16.57 -12.98 3.24
C ARG A 45 -15.69 -13.74 2.24
N GLN A 46 -14.67 -13.10 1.72
CA GLN A 46 -13.75 -13.69 0.75
C GLN A 46 -12.53 -14.37 1.42
N ASN A 47 -12.49 -14.37 2.76
CA ASN A 47 -11.39 -14.94 3.55
C ASN A 47 -10.01 -14.36 3.16
N VAL A 48 -9.96 -13.05 2.86
CA VAL A 48 -8.75 -12.31 2.52
C VAL A 48 -8.29 -11.51 3.74
N PRO A 49 -7.06 -11.75 4.26
CA PRO A 49 -6.51 -10.97 5.36
C PRO A 49 -6.38 -9.49 4.97
N LEU A 50 -6.80 -8.59 5.87
CA LEU A 50 -6.85 -7.14 5.63
C LEU A 50 -5.95 -6.38 6.59
N VAL A 51 -5.13 -5.49 6.05
CA VAL A 51 -4.49 -4.37 6.75
C VAL A 51 -5.17 -3.09 6.27
N PHE A 52 -5.76 -2.33 7.18
CA PHE A 52 -6.40 -1.07 6.81
C PHE A 52 -5.36 0.04 6.65
N LYS A 53 -5.43 0.75 5.55
CA LYS A 53 -4.52 1.86 5.24
C LYS A 53 -5.28 3.15 4.97
N ALA A 54 -4.87 4.22 5.63
CA ALA A 54 -5.24 5.58 5.23
C ALA A 54 -4.12 6.57 5.61
N SER A 55 -3.93 7.62 4.80
CA SER A 55 -2.97 8.69 5.12
C SER A 55 -3.60 9.76 5.99
N PHE A 56 -2.89 10.23 7.00
CA PHE A 56 -3.29 11.40 7.79
C PHE A 56 -2.90 12.71 7.10
N ASP A 57 -1.93 12.66 6.20
CA ASP A 57 -1.47 13.81 5.39
C ASP A 57 -1.01 13.34 4.01
N LYS A 58 -1.23 14.16 3.01
CA LYS A 58 -0.66 14.04 1.66
C LYS A 58 0.37 15.15 1.45
N ALA A 59 1.57 14.94 1.99
CA ALA A 59 2.62 15.95 2.04
C ALA A 59 3.19 16.35 0.67
N ASN A 60 2.99 15.54 -0.38
CA ASN A 60 3.57 15.70 -1.70
C ASN A 60 2.58 16.15 -2.80
N ARG A 61 1.54 16.91 -2.40
CA ARG A 61 0.56 17.44 -3.37
C ARG A 61 1.20 18.35 -4.41
N THR A 62 0.76 18.22 -5.67
CA THR A 62 1.20 19.10 -6.76
C THR A 62 0.72 20.54 -6.55
N SER A 63 -0.55 20.74 -6.17
CA SER A 63 -1.09 22.06 -5.89
C SER A 63 -1.09 22.36 -4.37
N LEU A 64 -0.70 23.57 -4.01
CA LEU A 64 -0.75 24.07 -2.63
C LEU A 64 -2.17 24.04 -2.04
N HIS A 65 -3.18 24.20 -2.89
CA HIS A 65 -4.60 24.27 -2.47
C HIS A 65 -5.27 22.89 -2.39
N SER A 66 -4.57 21.79 -2.74
CA SER A 66 -5.14 20.45 -2.66
C SER A 66 -5.38 20.02 -1.22
N PHE A 67 -6.45 19.25 -1.01
CA PHE A 67 -6.74 18.67 0.29
C PHE A 67 -5.61 17.75 0.74
N ARG A 68 -5.12 17.95 1.96
CA ARG A 68 -3.99 17.19 2.51
C ARG A 68 -4.40 16.13 3.52
N GLY A 69 -5.51 16.28 4.19
CA GLY A 69 -5.93 15.41 5.29
C GLY A 69 -6.10 16.19 6.60
N PRO A 70 -6.44 15.48 7.70
CA PRO A 70 -6.68 16.10 9.00
C PRO A 70 -5.40 16.48 9.78
N GLY A 71 -4.22 16.06 9.32
CA GLY A 71 -2.97 16.18 10.07
C GLY A 71 -2.73 14.99 11.00
N ILE A 72 -1.54 14.98 11.62
CA ILE A 72 -1.06 13.80 12.37
C ILE A 72 -1.92 13.51 13.60
N ASP A 73 -2.20 14.47 14.45
CA ASP A 73 -2.88 14.24 15.74
C ASP A 73 -4.28 13.68 15.54
N GLU A 74 -5.09 14.37 14.73
CA GLU A 74 -6.46 13.93 14.44
C GLU A 74 -6.48 12.67 13.58
N GLY A 75 -5.54 12.53 12.64
CA GLY A 75 -5.41 11.35 11.82
C GLY A 75 -5.09 10.10 12.63
N LEU A 76 -4.16 10.17 13.56
CA LEU A 76 -3.82 9.07 14.46
C LEU A 76 -4.99 8.72 15.39
N ARG A 77 -5.70 9.71 15.92
CA ARG A 77 -6.92 9.48 16.72
C ARG A 77 -7.98 8.69 15.94
N ILE A 78 -8.20 9.04 14.68
CA ILE A 78 -9.16 8.34 13.81
C ILE A 78 -8.69 6.91 13.51
N LEU A 79 -7.41 6.71 13.21
CA LEU A 79 -6.84 5.39 12.93
C LEU A 79 -6.88 4.49 14.17
N ASP A 80 -6.64 5.04 15.34
CA ASP A 80 -6.76 4.32 16.62
C ASP A 80 -8.20 3.83 16.84
N ARG A 81 -9.20 4.64 16.53
CA ARG A 81 -10.61 4.21 16.57
C ARG A 81 -10.90 3.08 15.59
N VAL A 82 -10.40 3.14 14.35
CA VAL A 82 -10.54 2.04 13.38
C VAL A 82 -9.94 0.76 13.94
N LYS A 83 -8.74 0.85 14.52
CA LYS A 83 -8.03 -0.28 15.12
C LYS A 83 -8.86 -0.93 16.24
N HIS A 84 -9.31 -0.15 17.21
CA HIS A 84 -9.97 -0.66 18.40
C HIS A 84 -11.43 -1.08 18.14
N GLU A 85 -12.20 -0.28 17.39
CA GLU A 85 -13.61 -0.59 17.14
C GLU A 85 -13.81 -1.72 16.13
N LEU A 86 -12.91 -1.83 15.15
CA LEU A 86 -13.03 -2.82 14.10
C LEU A 86 -12.01 -3.98 14.22
N GLY A 87 -11.06 -3.92 15.13
CA GLY A 87 -10.01 -4.95 15.28
C GLY A 87 -9.17 -5.09 14.01
N LEU A 88 -8.89 -3.99 13.30
CA LEU A 88 -8.11 -4.00 12.08
C LEU A 88 -6.67 -3.55 12.34
N PRO A 89 -5.65 -4.25 11.83
CA PRO A 89 -4.30 -3.72 11.82
C PRO A 89 -4.20 -2.50 10.92
N ILE A 90 -3.38 -1.53 11.34
CA ILE A 90 -3.26 -0.20 10.72
C ILE A 90 -1.91 -0.03 10.04
N LEU A 91 -1.96 0.47 8.81
CA LEU A 91 -0.83 1.01 8.06
C LEU A 91 -1.09 2.49 7.76
N THR A 92 -0.12 3.36 8.03
CA THR A 92 -0.14 4.75 7.55
C THR A 92 1.24 5.21 7.13
N ASP A 93 1.30 6.21 6.26
CA ASP A 93 2.56 6.74 5.73
C ASP A 93 3.12 7.87 6.62
N ILE A 94 4.45 7.92 6.70
CA ILE A 94 5.21 8.98 7.35
C ILE A 94 6.06 9.73 6.32
N HIS A 95 6.26 11.02 6.53
CA HIS A 95 6.94 11.92 5.59
C HIS A 95 8.21 12.52 6.17
N GLU A 96 8.31 12.58 7.49
CA GLU A 96 9.43 13.12 8.26
C GLU A 96 9.86 12.14 9.35
N ALA A 97 11.14 12.16 9.70
CA ALA A 97 11.70 11.25 10.70
C ALA A 97 11.05 11.42 12.09
N THR A 98 10.63 12.63 12.43
CA THR A 98 9.96 12.98 13.69
C THR A 98 8.58 12.33 13.85
N GLN A 99 7.94 11.96 12.74
CA GLN A 99 6.62 11.31 12.75
C GLN A 99 6.70 9.81 13.09
N ALA A 100 7.89 9.18 12.95
CA ALA A 100 8.01 7.74 13.08
C ALA A 100 7.59 7.21 14.47
N ALA A 101 8.07 7.85 15.55
CA ALA A 101 7.76 7.41 16.91
C ALA A 101 6.27 7.56 17.27
N PRO A 102 5.63 8.75 17.13
CA PRO A 102 4.21 8.87 17.47
C PRO A 102 3.30 8.02 16.58
N VAL A 103 3.63 7.83 15.29
CA VAL A 103 2.86 6.95 14.41
C VAL A 103 2.97 5.49 14.84
N ALA A 104 4.14 5.04 15.27
CA ALA A 104 4.37 3.66 15.71
C ALA A 104 3.62 3.27 17.00
N GLU A 105 3.16 4.23 17.79
CA GLU A 105 2.32 3.96 18.96
C GLU A 105 0.95 3.40 18.54
N ILE A 106 0.40 3.87 17.43
CA ILE A 106 -0.92 3.51 16.94
C ILE A 106 -0.84 2.49 15.79
N ALA A 107 -0.02 2.78 14.77
CA ALA A 107 0.08 1.96 13.57
C ALA A 107 0.85 0.65 13.82
N ASP A 108 0.38 -0.44 13.20
CA ASP A 108 1.02 -1.75 13.25
C ASP A 108 2.15 -1.87 12.23
N ALA A 109 2.18 -0.99 11.23
CA ALA A 109 3.27 -0.83 10.27
C ALA A 109 3.36 0.62 9.79
N LEU A 110 4.58 1.04 9.41
CA LEU A 110 4.83 2.36 8.85
C LEU A 110 5.09 2.24 7.35
N GLN A 111 4.50 3.16 6.56
CA GLN A 111 4.78 3.22 5.12
C GLN A 111 5.75 4.36 4.79
N ILE A 112 6.75 4.05 3.98
CA ILE A 112 7.62 5.05 3.36
C ILE A 112 7.10 5.32 1.95
N PRO A 113 6.69 6.55 1.63
CA PRO A 113 6.25 6.94 0.30
C PRO A 113 7.33 6.74 -0.77
N ALA A 114 6.89 6.47 -2.01
CA ALA A 114 7.79 6.17 -3.13
C ALA A 114 8.83 7.27 -3.39
N PHE A 115 8.45 8.53 -3.34
CA PHE A 115 9.38 9.64 -3.51
C PHE A 115 10.45 9.72 -2.41
N LEU A 116 10.16 9.20 -1.21
CA LEU A 116 11.03 9.23 -0.05
C LEU A 116 11.79 7.92 0.18
N SER A 117 11.68 6.96 -0.73
CA SER A 117 12.26 5.61 -0.60
C SER A 117 13.77 5.56 -0.44
N ARG A 118 14.49 6.64 -0.73
CA ARG A 118 15.95 6.76 -0.55
C ARG A 118 16.38 7.62 0.65
N GLN A 119 15.45 8.27 1.36
CA GLN A 119 15.74 9.19 2.45
C GLN A 119 16.26 8.44 3.68
N THR A 120 17.59 8.51 3.90
CA THR A 120 18.26 7.70 4.91
C THR A 120 17.69 7.91 6.30
N ASP A 121 17.56 9.16 6.74
CA ASP A 121 17.10 9.47 8.10
C ASP A 121 15.67 9.01 8.35
N LEU A 122 14.78 9.11 7.35
CA LEU A 122 13.41 8.63 7.42
C LEU A 122 13.36 7.11 7.53
N LEU A 123 14.16 6.39 6.72
CA LEU A 123 14.24 4.92 6.75
C LEU A 123 14.77 4.43 8.10
N LEU A 124 15.82 5.08 8.63
CA LEU A 124 16.38 4.72 9.94
C LEU A 124 15.41 5.03 11.08
N ALA A 125 14.70 6.15 11.02
CA ALA A 125 13.68 6.50 12.02
C ALA A 125 12.54 5.47 12.03
N ALA A 126 12.02 5.10 10.87
CA ALA A 126 11.00 4.05 10.75
C ALA A 126 11.51 2.71 11.29
N ALA A 127 12.73 2.30 10.91
CA ALA A 127 13.33 1.05 11.35
C ALA A 127 13.47 0.95 12.89
N ARG A 128 13.91 2.04 13.52
CA ARG A 128 14.14 2.11 14.97
C ARG A 128 12.87 1.98 15.81
N THR A 129 11.70 2.14 15.22
CA THR A 129 10.43 1.89 15.91
C THR A 129 10.18 0.41 16.19
N GLY A 130 10.89 -0.49 15.51
CA GLY A 130 10.67 -1.95 15.56
C GLY A 130 9.41 -2.41 14.83
N ARG A 131 8.60 -1.49 14.30
CA ARG A 131 7.41 -1.85 13.50
C ARG A 131 7.82 -2.30 12.10
N PRO A 132 7.03 -3.19 11.47
CA PRO A 132 7.19 -3.49 10.04
C PRO A 132 7.18 -2.23 9.19
N VAL A 133 8.04 -2.20 8.17
CA VAL A 133 8.17 -1.07 7.24
C VAL A 133 7.69 -1.49 5.86
N ASN A 134 6.61 -0.89 5.39
CA ASN A 134 6.17 -1.00 4.00
C ASN A 134 6.87 0.05 3.16
N LEU A 135 7.85 -0.38 2.38
CA LEU A 135 8.70 0.49 1.55
C LEU A 135 8.15 0.54 0.13
N LYS A 136 7.55 1.66 -0.27
CA LYS A 136 7.10 1.90 -1.64
C LYS A 136 8.30 2.10 -2.55
N LYS A 137 8.40 1.31 -3.63
CA LYS A 137 9.47 1.49 -4.62
C LYS A 137 9.29 2.82 -5.37
N GLY A 138 10.34 3.63 -5.42
CA GLY A 138 10.33 4.86 -6.20
C GLY A 138 10.12 4.59 -7.71
N GLN A 139 9.37 5.46 -8.39
CA GLN A 139 9.09 5.36 -9.83
C GLN A 139 10.36 5.49 -10.69
N PHE A 140 11.44 5.97 -10.12
CA PHE A 140 12.75 6.19 -10.73
C PHE A 140 13.77 5.10 -10.38
N LEU A 141 13.39 4.05 -9.65
CA LEU A 141 14.28 2.99 -9.19
C LEU A 141 14.08 1.71 -9.98
N ALA A 142 15.19 1.06 -10.32
CA ALA A 142 15.16 -0.34 -10.76
C ALA A 142 14.80 -1.26 -9.57
N PRO A 143 14.14 -2.41 -9.81
CA PRO A 143 13.80 -3.34 -8.73
C PRO A 143 14.99 -3.74 -7.85
N GLN A 144 16.15 -4.01 -8.46
CA GLN A 144 17.37 -4.41 -7.75
C GLN A 144 17.93 -3.32 -6.84
N ASP A 145 17.68 -2.04 -7.13
CA ASP A 145 18.20 -0.93 -6.34
C ASP A 145 17.50 -0.79 -4.99
N MET A 146 16.34 -1.43 -4.83
CA MET A 146 15.66 -1.49 -3.54
C MET A 146 16.51 -2.16 -2.45
N ARG A 147 17.51 -2.99 -2.83
CA ARG A 147 18.46 -3.58 -1.88
C ARG A 147 19.14 -2.56 -0.98
N TYR A 148 19.41 -1.36 -1.49
CA TYR A 148 20.10 -0.31 -0.72
C TYR A 148 19.19 0.31 0.34
N ALA A 149 17.91 0.50 0.03
CA ALA A 149 16.92 0.99 1.00
C ALA A 149 16.59 -0.09 2.05
N ILE A 150 16.43 -1.34 1.62
CA ILE A 150 16.26 -2.49 2.51
C ILE A 150 17.45 -2.59 3.47
N ALA A 151 18.68 -2.51 2.95
CA ALA A 151 19.91 -2.60 3.75
C ALA A 151 19.99 -1.52 4.84
N LYS A 152 19.50 -0.29 4.59
CA LYS A 152 19.46 0.76 5.61
C LYS A 152 18.52 0.39 6.77
N ILE A 153 17.37 -0.21 6.47
CA ILE A 153 16.39 -0.64 7.48
C ILE A 153 16.94 -1.82 8.28
N THR A 154 17.45 -2.84 7.59
CA THR A 154 17.99 -4.05 8.24
C THR A 154 19.25 -3.80 9.05
N ALA A 155 20.12 -2.89 8.61
CA ALA A 155 21.29 -2.47 9.37
C ALA A 155 20.93 -1.78 10.71
N SER A 156 19.71 -1.30 10.86
CA SER A 156 19.20 -0.77 12.13
C SER A 156 18.62 -1.85 13.06
N GLY A 157 18.75 -3.13 12.70
CA GLY A 157 18.24 -4.27 13.49
C GLY A 157 16.78 -4.65 13.20
N ASN A 158 16.13 -4.02 12.21
CA ASN A 158 14.74 -4.33 11.85
C ASN A 158 14.69 -5.08 10.51
N SER A 159 14.41 -6.38 10.55
CA SER A 159 14.26 -7.23 9.36
C SER A 159 12.82 -7.23 8.79
N GLN A 160 11.86 -6.58 9.45
CA GLN A 160 10.45 -6.58 9.07
C GLN A 160 10.18 -5.58 7.93
N VAL A 161 10.62 -5.91 6.71
CA VAL A 161 10.51 -5.05 5.53
C VAL A 161 9.63 -5.71 4.47
N ILE A 162 8.66 -4.98 3.97
CA ILE A 162 7.85 -5.31 2.79
C ILE A 162 8.19 -4.30 1.70
N VAL A 163 8.39 -4.75 0.46
CA VAL A 163 8.54 -3.85 -0.68
C VAL A 163 7.24 -3.81 -1.48
N THR A 164 6.76 -2.60 -1.75
CA THR A 164 5.58 -2.39 -2.59
C THR A 164 5.97 -1.79 -3.93
N GLU A 165 5.77 -2.56 -5.01
CA GLU A 165 5.88 -2.09 -6.39
C GLU A 165 4.67 -1.22 -6.73
N ARG A 166 4.88 -0.08 -7.43
CA ARG A 166 3.83 0.87 -7.81
C ARG A 166 4.02 1.50 -9.19
N GLY A 167 4.77 0.84 -10.05
CA GLY A 167 5.11 1.31 -11.38
C GLY A 167 6.37 2.18 -11.43
N VAL A 168 6.89 2.31 -12.64
CA VAL A 168 8.03 3.16 -13.00
C VAL A 168 7.60 4.20 -14.02
N THR A 169 8.25 5.35 -14.02
CA THR A 169 8.05 6.39 -15.03
C THR A 169 8.42 5.86 -16.41
N PHE A 170 7.52 6.00 -17.36
CA PHE A 170 7.72 5.59 -18.74
C PHE A 170 7.26 6.72 -19.69
N GLY A 171 8.19 7.59 -20.04
CA GLY A 171 7.89 8.86 -20.69
C GLY A 171 7.32 9.91 -19.72
N TYR A 172 6.67 10.94 -20.26
CA TYR A 172 6.01 11.97 -19.47
C TYR A 172 4.60 11.53 -19.06
N ASN A 173 4.20 11.88 -17.85
CA ASN A 173 2.84 11.72 -17.32
C ASN A 173 2.29 10.28 -17.42
N ASN A 174 3.16 9.27 -17.45
CA ASN A 174 2.77 7.88 -17.59
C ASN A 174 3.59 6.98 -16.67
N LEU A 175 2.96 5.91 -16.18
CA LEU A 175 3.59 4.86 -15.39
C LEU A 175 3.38 3.50 -16.07
N MET A 176 4.33 2.61 -15.90
CA MET A 176 4.26 1.24 -16.39
C MET A 176 4.68 0.26 -15.28
N VAL A 177 4.07 -0.91 -15.26
CA VAL A 177 4.48 -2.02 -14.39
C VAL A 177 5.13 -3.10 -15.23
N ASP A 178 6.38 -3.40 -14.94
CA ASP A 178 7.05 -4.58 -15.47
C ASP A 178 6.74 -5.78 -14.57
N MET A 179 5.99 -6.76 -15.06
CA MET A 179 5.65 -7.95 -14.29
C MET A 179 6.89 -8.76 -13.86
N ARG A 180 8.04 -8.59 -14.54
CA ARG A 180 9.33 -9.18 -14.15
C ARG A 180 9.90 -8.53 -12.88
N ALA A 181 9.42 -7.34 -12.50
CA ALA A 181 9.85 -6.65 -11.27
C ALA A 181 9.52 -7.49 -10.03
N PHE A 182 8.38 -8.20 -10.01
CA PHE A 182 7.97 -8.99 -8.86
C PHE A 182 8.95 -10.11 -8.50
N PRO A 183 9.32 -11.03 -9.39
CA PRO A 183 10.33 -12.03 -9.09
C PRO A 183 11.73 -11.42 -8.85
N GLN A 184 12.06 -10.27 -9.44
CA GLN A 184 13.32 -9.57 -9.15
C GLN A 184 13.36 -9.00 -7.74
N LEU A 185 12.27 -8.38 -7.28
CA LEU A 185 12.13 -7.87 -5.91
C LEU A 185 12.14 -9.01 -4.90
N ARG A 186 11.45 -10.12 -5.20
CA ARG A 186 11.43 -11.31 -4.36
C ARG A 186 12.81 -11.90 -4.09
N LYS A 187 13.73 -11.83 -5.06
CA LYS A 187 15.14 -12.24 -4.89
C LYS A 187 15.90 -11.42 -3.85
N LEU A 188 15.37 -10.28 -3.41
CA LEU A 188 15.95 -9.49 -2.33
C LEU A 188 15.61 -10.07 -0.93
N GLY A 189 14.84 -11.17 -0.86
CA GLY A 189 14.54 -11.89 0.38
C GLY A 189 13.37 -11.35 1.19
N VAL A 190 12.66 -10.32 0.70
CA VAL A 190 11.53 -9.67 1.39
C VAL A 190 10.19 -9.95 0.69
N PRO A 191 9.05 -9.91 1.40
CA PRO A 191 7.74 -9.99 0.78
C PRO A 191 7.49 -8.84 -0.19
N VAL A 192 6.73 -9.13 -1.26
CA VAL A 192 6.42 -8.18 -2.32
C VAL A 192 4.92 -7.93 -2.40
N VAL A 193 4.54 -6.67 -2.26
CA VAL A 193 3.17 -6.19 -2.44
C VAL A 193 3.07 -5.42 -3.76
N PHE A 194 1.96 -5.54 -4.44
CA PHE A 194 1.67 -4.76 -5.64
C PHE A 194 0.62 -3.71 -5.38
N ASP A 195 0.99 -2.46 -5.55
CA ASP A 195 0.09 -1.31 -5.52
C ASP A 195 -0.49 -1.08 -6.91
N VAL A 196 -1.68 -1.60 -7.11
CA VAL A 196 -2.39 -1.53 -8.40
C VAL A 196 -2.87 -0.12 -8.67
N THR A 197 -3.49 0.52 -7.69
CA THR A 197 -4.15 1.82 -7.88
C THR A 197 -3.16 2.93 -8.20
N HIS A 198 -2.02 3.00 -7.48
CA HIS A 198 -1.01 4.01 -7.79
C HIS A 198 -0.21 3.72 -9.07
N SER A 199 -0.16 2.48 -9.54
CA SER A 199 0.49 2.16 -10.81
C SER A 199 -0.33 2.61 -12.03
N LEU A 200 -1.60 2.94 -11.82
CA LEU A 200 -2.54 3.45 -12.83
C LEU A 200 -2.69 4.98 -12.82
N GLN A 201 -1.90 5.67 -11.98
CA GLN A 201 -1.86 7.13 -12.03
C GLN A 201 -1.24 7.63 -13.33
N LEU A 202 -1.76 8.75 -13.81
CA LEU A 202 -1.16 9.59 -14.84
C LEU A 202 -0.64 10.88 -14.16
N PRO A 203 0.61 10.89 -13.67
CA PRO A 203 1.13 12.00 -12.87
C PRO A 203 1.10 13.33 -13.66
N GLY A 204 0.47 14.38 -13.09
CA GLY A 204 0.35 15.68 -13.77
C GLY A 204 -0.52 15.69 -15.03
N GLY A 205 -1.31 14.65 -15.27
CA GLY A 205 -2.11 14.48 -16.50
C GLY A 205 -3.34 15.38 -16.61
N ALA A 206 -3.67 16.20 -15.59
CA ALA A 206 -4.80 17.12 -15.60
C ALA A 206 -4.49 18.35 -14.74
N ASP A 207 -4.12 19.47 -15.33
CA ASP A 207 -3.93 20.81 -14.73
C ASP A 207 -3.53 20.82 -13.22
N GLY A 208 -2.42 20.16 -12.89
CA GLY A 208 -1.90 20.08 -11.51
C GLY A 208 -2.54 19.02 -10.62
N VAL A 209 -3.36 18.12 -11.17
CA VAL A 209 -3.93 16.95 -10.48
C VAL A 209 -3.52 15.69 -11.24
N SER A 210 -3.24 14.61 -10.54
CA SER A 210 -3.05 13.30 -11.16
C SER A 210 -4.38 12.81 -11.74
N ASN A 211 -4.35 12.33 -12.99
CA ASN A 211 -5.43 11.56 -13.58
C ASN A 211 -5.18 10.06 -13.33
N GLY A 212 -6.09 9.19 -13.71
CA GLY A 212 -5.98 7.76 -13.49
C GLY A 212 -6.75 6.93 -14.52
N GLN A 213 -6.49 5.64 -14.52
CA GLN A 213 -7.02 4.65 -15.46
C GLN A 213 -7.63 3.47 -14.70
N ALA A 214 -8.64 3.74 -13.84
CA ALA A 214 -9.27 2.75 -12.97
C ALA A 214 -9.83 1.53 -13.73
N GLU A 215 -10.18 1.68 -15.01
CA GLU A 215 -10.64 0.59 -15.89
C GLU A 215 -9.62 -0.55 -16.02
N PHE A 216 -8.34 -0.31 -15.73
CA PHE A 216 -7.28 -1.33 -15.76
C PHE A 216 -7.00 -1.98 -14.41
N ILE A 217 -7.73 -1.67 -13.34
CA ILE A 217 -7.52 -2.29 -12.02
C ILE A 217 -7.65 -3.81 -12.10
N VAL A 218 -8.73 -4.32 -12.72
CA VAL A 218 -9.00 -5.77 -12.79
C VAL A 218 -7.92 -6.53 -13.56
N PRO A 219 -7.56 -6.15 -14.80
CA PRO A 219 -6.51 -6.86 -15.55
C PRO A 219 -5.15 -6.75 -14.85
N LEU A 220 -4.80 -5.58 -14.31
CA LEU A 220 -3.49 -5.36 -13.71
C LEU A 220 -3.33 -6.11 -12.38
N ALA A 221 -4.35 -6.06 -11.50
CA ALA A 221 -4.38 -6.86 -10.27
C ALA A 221 -4.27 -8.35 -10.56
N SER A 222 -5.02 -8.84 -11.58
CA SER A 222 -4.96 -10.25 -11.98
C SER A 222 -3.57 -10.66 -12.45
N ALA A 223 -2.90 -9.84 -13.26
CA ALA A 223 -1.53 -10.09 -13.72
C ALA A 223 -0.52 -10.10 -12.57
N GLY A 224 -0.64 -9.16 -11.61
CA GLY A 224 0.21 -9.11 -10.43
C GLY A 224 0.08 -10.35 -9.54
N VAL A 225 -1.15 -10.79 -9.27
CA VAL A 225 -1.40 -12.01 -8.50
C VAL A 225 -0.87 -13.23 -9.24
N ALA A 226 -1.07 -13.32 -10.56
CA ALA A 226 -0.52 -14.41 -11.39
C ALA A 226 1.02 -14.40 -11.41
N ALA A 227 1.67 -13.25 -11.27
CA ALA A 227 3.12 -13.14 -11.09
C ALA A 227 3.61 -13.52 -9.68
N GLY A 228 2.71 -13.84 -8.76
CA GLY A 228 3.02 -14.42 -7.45
C GLY A 228 3.34 -13.40 -6.36
N VAL A 229 2.73 -12.22 -6.35
CA VAL A 229 2.87 -11.25 -5.26
C VAL A 229 2.31 -11.79 -3.93
N ASP A 230 2.81 -11.28 -2.80
CA ASP A 230 2.38 -11.71 -1.47
C ASP A 230 1.16 -10.95 -0.96
N GLY A 231 0.89 -9.80 -1.57
CA GLY A 231 -0.27 -8.98 -1.26
C GLY A 231 -0.55 -7.95 -2.32
N LEU A 232 -1.73 -7.37 -2.25
CA LEU A 232 -2.14 -6.23 -3.06
C LEU A 232 -2.34 -4.99 -2.18
N PHE A 233 -2.09 -3.84 -2.75
CA PHE A 233 -2.44 -2.55 -2.19
C PHE A 233 -3.47 -1.88 -3.11
N LEU A 234 -4.62 -1.50 -2.54
CA LEU A 234 -5.71 -0.85 -3.26
C LEU A 234 -6.21 0.37 -2.48
N GLU A 235 -6.17 1.54 -3.10
CA GLU A 235 -6.97 2.66 -2.61
C GLU A 235 -8.42 2.46 -3.04
N ILE A 236 -9.33 2.55 -2.07
CA ILE A 236 -10.75 2.24 -2.26
C ILE A 236 -11.57 3.45 -1.84
N HIS A 237 -12.61 3.76 -2.62
CA HIS A 237 -13.55 4.80 -2.26
C HIS A 237 -14.99 4.38 -2.60
N ASP A 238 -15.95 4.74 -1.75
CA ASP A 238 -17.37 4.44 -1.98
C ASP A 238 -18.01 5.33 -3.07
N SER A 239 -17.37 6.44 -3.39
CA SER A 239 -17.75 7.35 -4.49
C SER A 239 -16.50 8.01 -5.08
N PRO A 240 -15.71 7.34 -5.96
CA PRO A 240 -14.43 7.84 -6.47
C PRO A 240 -14.48 9.26 -7.05
N SER A 241 -15.60 9.63 -7.69
CA SER A 241 -15.79 10.99 -8.25
C SER A 241 -15.86 12.10 -7.19
N LYS A 242 -16.09 11.74 -5.92
CA LYS A 242 -16.14 12.67 -4.78
C LYS A 242 -14.89 12.61 -3.90
N ALA A 243 -13.97 11.69 -4.21
CA ALA A 243 -12.75 11.52 -3.43
C ALA A 243 -11.90 12.80 -3.45
N LYS A 244 -11.40 13.19 -2.28
CA LYS A 244 -10.55 14.38 -2.13
C LYS A 244 -9.11 14.15 -2.58
N SER A 245 -8.74 12.89 -2.88
CA SER A 245 -7.44 12.47 -3.36
C SER A 245 -7.57 11.23 -4.22
N ASP A 246 -6.85 11.21 -5.36
CA ASP A 246 -6.64 10.06 -6.26
C ASP A 246 -7.93 9.34 -6.72
N GLY A 247 -9.06 10.06 -6.77
CA GLY A 247 -10.34 9.53 -7.22
C GLY A 247 -10.28 8.83 -8.58
N PRO A 248 -9.62 9.38 -9.61
CA PRO A 248 -9.57 8.78 -10.95
C PRO A 248 -8.93 7.39 -11.03
N ASN A 249 -8.14 6.99 -10.04
CA ASN A 249 -7.52 5.66 -9.96
C ASN A 249 -7.96 4.84 -8.75
N ALA A 250 -8.85 5.37 -7.91
CA ALA A 250 -9.38 4.62 -6.77
C ALA A 250 -10.29 3.47 -7.24
N CYS A 251 -10.20 2.33 -6.58
CA CYS A 251 -11.09 1.21 -6.79
C CYS A 251 -12.49 1.55 -6.21
N PRO A 252 -13.57 1.48 -7.00
CA PRO A 252 -14.91 1.60 -6.46
C PRO A 252 -15.18 0.49 -5.45
N LEU A 253 -15.74 0.83 -4.28
CA LEU A 253 -15.98 -0.15 -3.22
C LEU A 253 -16.89 -1.30 -3.68
N ASP A 254 -17.86 -1.01 -4.55
CA ASP A 254 -18.80 -2.02 -5.03
C ASP A 254 -18.14 -3.02 -6.01
N GLU A 255 -16.98 -2.69 -6.57
CA GLU A 255 -16.19 -3.59 -7.41
C GLU A 255 -15.21 -4.46 -6.61
N LEU A 256 -15.01 -4.18 -5.31
CA LEU A 256 -14.03 -4.89 -4.50
C LEU A 256 -14.38 -6.38 -4.35
N GLU A 257 -15.62 -6.73 -4.07
CA GLU A 257 -16.00 -8.13 -3.82
C GLU A 257 -15.81 -9.02 -5.06
N PRO A 258 -16.32 -8.67 -6.27
CA PRO A 258 -16.06 -9.45 -7.47
C PRO A 258 -14.56 -9.50 -7.85
N LEU A 259 -13.83 -8.41 -7.61
CA LEU A 259 -12.38 -8.41 -7.81
C LEU A 259 -11.70 -9.45 -6.90
N LEU A 260 -11.98 -9.45 -5.60
CA LEU A 260 -11.35 -10.38 -4.66
C LEU A 260 -11.72 -11.83 -4.97
N GLN A 261 -12.97 -12.13 -5.37
CA GLN A 261 -13.38 -13.47 -5.81
C GLN A 261 -12.53 -14.00 -6.96
N ARG A 262 -12.23 -13.14 -7.92
CA ARG A 262 -11.34 -13.47 -9.04
C ARG A 262 -9.89 -13.70 -8.58
N LEU A 263 -9.37 -12.80 -7.75
CA LEU A 263 -7.97 -12.83 -7.34
C LEU A 263 -7.62 -14.00 -6.42
N VAL A 264 -8.54 -14.38 -5.53
CA VAL A 264 -8.38 -15.58 -4.68
C VAL A 264 -8.22 -16.84 -5.52
N ARG A 265 -9.01 -17.02 -6.58
CA ARG A 265 -8.89 -18.17 -7.49
C ARG A 265 -7.55 -18.19 -8.22
N ILE A 266 -7.05 -17.02 -8.64
CA ILE A 266 -5.73 -16.93 -9.29
C ILE A 266 -4.63 -17.28 -8.27
N ASP A 267 -4.70 -16.74 -7.05
CA ASP A 267 -3.74 -17.02 -5.97
C ASP A 267 -3.70 -18.53 -5.62
N GLU A 268 -4.86 -19.18 -5.55
CA GLU A 268 -4.95 -20.63 -5.33
C GLU A 268 -4.20 -21.43 -6.40
N VAL A 269 -4.40 -21.10 -7.68
CA VAL A 269 -3.69 -21.76 -8.78
C VAL A 269 -2.18 -21.53 -8.67
N VAL A 270 -1.76 -20.28 -8.44
CA VAL A 270 -0.33 -19.93 -8.33
C VAL A 270 0.34 -20.67 -7.16
N ARG A 271 -0.36 -20.82 -6.03
CA ARG A 271 0.18 -21.49 -4.83
C ARG A 271 0.28 -23.00 -5.01
N THR A 272 -0.66 -23.62 -5.72
CA THR A 272 -0.71 -25.08 -5.88
C THR A 272 0.16 -25.59 -7.01
N THR A 273 0.45 -24.76 -8.02
CA THR A 273 1.17 -25.17 -9.23
C THR A 273 2.64 -24.76 -9.26
N THR A 274 3.05 -23.80 -8.43
CA THR A 274 4.41 -23.30 -8.45
C THR A 274 4.99 -23.31 -7.02
N ALA A 275 6.09 -24.06 -6.81
CA ALA A 275 6.99 -23.63 -5.74
C ALA A 275 7.37 -22.17 -6.09
N ARG A 276 6.94 -21.19 -5.28
CA ARG A 276 7.22 -19.78 -5.54
C ARG A 276 8.72 -19.59 -5.69
N VAL A 277 9.14 -19.28 -6.90
CA VAL A 277 10.57 -19.08 -7.27
C VAL A 277 11.10 -17.85 -6.54
#